data_5e6cc5e0bd0bc4f8dadf81842c929763
#
_entry.id   5e6cc5e0bd0bc4f8dadf81842c929763
#
_cell.length_a   1.000
_cell.length_b   1.000
_cell.length_c   1.000
_cell.angle_alpha   90.00
_cell.angle_beta   90.00
_cell.angle_gamma   90.00
#
_symmetry.space_group_name_H-M   'P 1'
#
loop_
_entity.id
_entity.type
_entity.pdbx_description
1 polymer ?
#
loop_
_entity_poly.entity_id
_entity_poly.type
_entity_poly.pdbx_seq_one_letter_code
_entity_poly.pdbx_strand_id
1 'polypeptide(L)'
;MEDILNYKVENESITILGFKKNKSERSIKIPDFIENKPVTQIAKEAFKSFTTLRNIEFCNNLQYIGDYAFYNSGLESVIIKPNIQHVGESCFEHCQALKNVQWMSPAARISDLCFEQCNNLKSFDFSNVLKIGQAAFANSGLKSIKLEKNIESVGAHAFYECNLLSEVIWLCDCAVPSNCFNMNRQLSTFDFQHVPQIEKMAFAETGLTNIVLGRNILHISSYAFYNCKHLSQVDWQCKSSRIYPHCFEGCTSLESFDFSSVREVGSSAFSYSGLKTVALETNIKKVERAVFKGCDQLETVYWNCDADIRGNTFRKCGKLKTVEISDKVKNIETTAFNVCNKIEISFI
;
A
#
# COMPACT_ATOMS: atom_id res chain seq x y z
N MET A 1 -18.19 28.21 28.30
CA MET A 1 -17.74 26.99 27.62
C MET A 1 -18.13 25.72 28.35
N GLU A 2 -18.06 25.72 29.68
CA GLU A 2 -18.55 24.59 30.50
C GLU A 2 -20.02 24.26 30.27
N ASP A 3 -20.83 25.24 29.87
CA ASP A 3 -22.27 25.06 29.60
C ASP A 3 -22.59 24.25 28.33
N ILE A 4 -21.62 24.06 27.42
CA ILE A 4 -21.83 23.35 26.16
C ILE A 4 -21.18 21.96 26.14
N LEU A 5 -20.18 21.70 27.04
CA LEU A 5 -19.47 20.43 27.10
C LEU A 5 -20.10 19.47 28.10
N ASN A 6 -20.24 18.22 27.69
CA ASN A 6 -20.49 17.10 28.58
C ASN A 6 -19.14 16.52 29.03
N TYR A 7 -18.97 16.25 30.31
CA TYR A 7 -17.74 15.74 30.88
C TYR A 7 -18.01 14.86 32.10
N LYS A 8 -17.01 14.09 32.50
CA LYS A 8 -16.98 13.35 33.78
C LYS A 8 -15.69 13.64 34.52
N VAL A 9 -15.78 13.53 35.86
CA VAL A 9 -14.65 13.65 36.76
C VAL A 9 -14.16 12.27 37.12
N GLU A 10 -12.86 12.01 36.93
CA GLU A 10 -12.21 10.76 37.28
C GLU A 10 -10.80 11.04 37.78
N ASN A 11 -10.43 10.46 38.95
CA ASN A 11 -9.07 10.56 39.52
C ASN A 11 -8.50 11.99 39.50
N GLU A 12 -9.29 12.98 40.01
CA GLU A 12 -8.90 14.40 40.07
C GLU A 12 -8.65 15.06 38.70
N SER A 13 -9.11 14.48 37.63
CA SER A 13 -9.03 15.02 36.26
C SER A 13 -10.38 14.97 35.56
N ILE A 14 -10.46 15.68 34.44
CA ILE A 14 -11.67 15.76 33.57
C ILE A 14 -11.45 15.01 32.28
N THR A 15 -12.45 14.21 31.94
CA THR A 15 -12.63 13.60 30.60
C THR A 15 -13.78 14.25 29.88
N ILE A 16 -13.54 14.85 28.71
CA ILE A 16 -14.58 15.41 27.85
C ILE A 16 -15.32 14.27 27.13
N LEU A 17 -16.66 14.26 27.23
CA LEU A 17 -17.53 13.26 26.62
C LEU A 17 -18.19 13.75 25.31
N GLY A 18 -18.01 15.03 24.96
CA GLY A 18 -18.59 15.66 23.79
C GLY A 18 -19.44 16.88 24.10
N PHE A 19 -20.36 17.22 23.22
CA PHE A 19 -21.33 18.28 23.46
C PHE A 19 -22.48 17.79 24.32
N LYS A 20 -23.03 18.69 25.16
CA LYS A 20 -24.31 18.46 25.85
C LYS A 20 -25.42 18.30 24.79
N LYS A 21 -26.49 17.59 25.15
CA LYS A 21 -27.63 17.32 24.27
C LYS A 21 -28.12 18.61 23.59
N ASN A 22 -28.38 18.54 22.29
CA ASN A 22 -28.86 19.65 21.44
C ASN A 22 -27.87 20.85 21.34
N LYS A 23 -26.61 20.68 21.70
CA LYS A 23 -25.54 21.66 21.47
C LYS A 23 -24.65 21.21 20.32
N SER A 24 -24.28 22.12 19.44
CA SER A 24 -23.29 21.94 18.41
C SER A 24 -22.66 23.28 18.08
N GLU A 25 -21.36 23.32 17.96
CA GLU A 25 -20.62 24.54 17.65
C GLU A 25 -19.74 24.32 16.40
N ARG A 26 -19.49 25.40 15.68
CA ARG A 26 -18.55 25.38 14.55
C ARG A 26 -17.08 25.42 14.99
N SER A 27 -16.84 25.99 16.17
CA SER A 27 -15.49 26.11 16.73
C SER A 27 -15.57 25.94 18.25
N ILE A 28 -14.65 25.16 18.80
CA ILE A 28 -14.57 24.93 20.24
C ILE A 28 -13.13 25.03 20.72
N LYS A 29 -12.96 25.67 21.86
CA LYS A 29 -11.74 25.63 22.65
C LYS A 29 -11.97 24.76 23.87
N ILE A 30 -11.19 23.69 24.02
CA ILE A 30 -11.20 22.85 25.22
C ILE A 30 -10.51 23.62 26.33
N PRO A 31 -11.16 23.86 27.48
CA PRO A 31 -10.56 24.60 28.59
C PRO A 31 -9.45 23.79 29.29
N ASP A 32 -8.44 24.46 29.85
CA ASP A 32 -7.38 23.78 30.61
C ASP A 32 -7.92 23.17 31.93
N PHE A 33 -8.94 23.76 32.52
CA PHE A 33 -9.55 23.32 33.79
C PHE A 33 -11.09 23.43 33.72
N ILE A 34 -11.76 22.50 34.38
CA ILE A 34 -13.20 22.53 34.70
C ILE A 34 -13.33 22.17 36.18
N GLU A 35 -14.10 22.95 36.98
CA GLU A 35 -14.24 22.74 38.44
C GLU A 35 -12.88 22.64 39.16
N ASN A 36 -11.91 23.47 38.75
CA ASN A 36 -10.53 23.47 39.26
C ASN A 36 -9.74 22.17 39.00
N LYS A 37 -10.25 21.26 38.18
CA LYS A 37 -9.58 20.00 37.79
C LYS A 37 -9.07 20.08 36.38
N PRO A 38 -7.85 19.57 36.06
CA PRO A 38 -7.28 19.63 34.71
C PRO A 38 -8.07 18.76 33.74
N VAL A 39 -8.27 19.26 32.51
CA VAL A 39 -8.82 18.49 31.39
C VAL A 39 -7.71 17.70 30.73
N THR A 40 -7.69 16.40 30.94
CA THR A 40 -6.59 15.53 30.49
C THR A 40 -6.99 14.58 29.35
N GLN A 41 -8.29 14.38 29.14
CA GLN A 41 -8.76 13.39 28.18
C GLN A 41 -9.96 13.88 27.36
N ILE A 42 -10.01 13.43 26.11
CA ILE A 42 -11.21 13.40 25.27
C ILE A 42 -11.60 11.93 25.12
N ALA A 43 -12.82 11.60 25.47
CA ALA A 43 -13.33 10.23 25.46
C ALA A 43 -13.43 9.66 24.05
N LYS A 44 -13.52 8.33 23.97
CA LYS A 44 -13.93 7.61 22.77
C LYS A 44 -15.25 8.22 22.24
N GLU A 45 -15.30 8.45 20.92
CA GLU A 45 -16.48 8.97 20.20
C GLU A 45 -16.99 10.34 20.64
N ALA A 46 -16.24 11.10 21.44
CA ALA A 46 -16.71 12.34 22.06
C ALA A 46 -17.32 13.36 21.07
N PHE A 47 -16.71 13.52 19.90
CA PHE A 47 -17.15 14.41 18.85
C PHE A 47 -17.43 13.67 17.52
N LYS A 48 -17.76 12.39 17.60
CA LYS A 48 -18.12 11.55 16.45
C LYS A 48 -19.34 12.13 15.71
N SER A 49 -19.21 12.25 14.39
CA SER A 49 -20.26 12.72 13.46
C SER A 49 -20.74 14.15 13.72
N PHE A 50 -19.97 14.97 14.44
CA PHE A 50 -20.26 16.40 14.52
C PHE A 50 -19.79 17.11 13.24
N THR A 51 -20.56 16.95 12.17
CA THR A 51 -20.25 17.49 10.82
C THR A 51 -20.27 19.00 10.75
N THR A 52 -20.80 19.70 11.75
CA THR A 52 -20.77 21.17 11.87
C THR A 52 -19.47 21.70 12.47
N LEU A 53 -18.75 20.89 13.26
CA LEU A 53 -17.51 21.30 13.94
C LEU A 53 -16.39 21.49 12.89
N ARG A 54 -15.87 22.71 12.77
CA ARG A 54 -14.80 23.08 11.82
C ARG A 54 -13.43 23.21 12.46
N ASN A 55 -13.40 23.74 13.69
CA ASN A 55 -12.16 24.03 14.41
C ASN A 55 -12.22 23.52 15.83
N ILE A 56 -11.10 23.01 16.31
CA ILE A 56 -10.89 22.65 17.71
C ILE A 56 -9.52 23.16 18.20
N GLU A 57 -9.50 23.81 19.33
CA GLU A 57 -8.27 24.15 20.05
C GLU A 57 -8.15 23.24 21.28
N PHE A 58 -7.14 22.39 21.30
CA PHE A 58 -6.86 21.52 22.43
C PHE A 58 -6.18 22.30 23.57
N CYS A 59 -6.55 21.97 24.81
CA CYS A 59 -5.94 22.54 26.00
C CYS A 59 -4.50 22.04 26.21
N ASN A 60 -3.77 22.71 27.12
CA ASN A 60 -2.37 22.38 27.41
C ASN A 60 -2.20 21.16 28.32
N ASN A 61 -3.24 20.78 29.07
CA ASN A 61 -3.23 19.61 29.94
C ASN A 61 -3.68 18.32 29.25
N LEU A 62 -4.16 18.40 28.00
CA LEU A 62 -4.69 17.24 27.27
C LEU A 62 -3.57 16.24 26.96
N GLN A 63 -3.72 15.01 27.38
CA GLN A 63 -2.76 13.92 27.18
C GLN A 63 -3.30 12.80 26.28
N TYR A 64 -4.62 12.60 26.28
CA TYR A 64 -5.26 11.47 25.63
C TYR A 64 -6.46 11.90 24.79
N ILE A 65 -6.49 11.44 23.54
CA ILE A 65 -7.64 11.54 22.64
C ILE A 65 -8.07 10.10 22.30
N GLY A 66 -9.30 9.76 22.61
CA GLY A 66 -9.84 8.40 22.47
C GLY A 66 -10.12 7.99 21.02
N ASP A 67 -10.39 6.69 20.85
CA ASP A 67 -10.75 6.13 19.56
C ASP A 67 -12.01 6.79 19.01
N TYR A 68 -12.05 6.98 17.68
CA TYR A 68 -13.20 7.60 16.99
C TYR A 68 -13.59 8.99 17.51
N ALA A 69 -12.74 9.66 18.29
CA ALA A 69 -13.13 10.90 18.99
C ALA A 69 -13.67 11.97 18.04
N PHE A 70 -13.18 12.06 16.83
CA PHE A 70 -13.61 12.98 15.78
C PHE A 70 -14.03 12.27 14.49
N TYR A 71 -14.32 10.95 14.56
CA TYR A 71 -14.79 10.18 13.41
C TYR A 71 -15.90 10.91 12.67
N ASN A 72 -15.76 11.05 11.33
CA ASN A 72 -16.75 11.70 10.46
C ASN A 72 -17.15 13.12 10.94
N SER A 73 -16.21 13.85 11.54
CA SER A 73 -16.44 15.24 11.92
C SER A 73 -16.14 16.21 10.76
N GLY A 74 -16.62 17.43 10.89
CA GLY A 74 -16.42 18.47 9.89
C GLY A 74 -15.12 19.25 10.02
N LEU A 75 -14.15 18.79 10.85
CA LEU A 75 -12.90 19.50 11.10
C LEU A 75 -12.15 19.80 9.81
N GLU A 76 -11.69 21.06 9.67
CA GLU A 76 -10.89 21.53 8.53
C GLU A 76 -9.39 21.56 8.86
N SER A 77 -9.03 21.71 10.13
CA SER A 77 -7.66 21.66 10.60
C SER A 77 -7.56 21.15 12.03
N VAL A 78 -6.42 20.55 12.37
CA VAL A 78 -6.12 20.09 13.73
C VAL A 78 -4.64 20.25 14.05
N ILE A 79 -4.35 20.61 15.30
CA ILE A 79 -2.98 20.69 15.85
C ILE A 79 -2.87 19.69 16.99
N ILE A 80 -2.12 18.61 16.78
CA ILE A 80 -1.78 17.64 17.80
C ILE A 80 -0.55 18.15 18.56
N LYS A 81 -0.78 18.78 19.71
CA LYS A 81 0.25 19.45 20.52
C LYS A 81 1.25 18.48 21.14
N PRO A 82 2.45 18.94 21.58
CA PRO A 82 3.47 18.09 22.20
C PRO A 82 3.06 17.41 23.51
N ASN A 83 2.06 17.94 24.23
CA ASN A 83 1.53 17.33 25.46
C ASN A 83 0.61 16.14 25.20
N ILE A 84 0.10 15.96 23.98
CA ILE A 84 -0.79 14.85 23.63
C ILE A 84 0.07 13.61 23.39
N GLN A 85 -0.03 12.64 24.30
CA GLN A 85 0.75 11.41 24.29
C GLN A 85 0.07 10.27 23.50
N HIS A 86 -1.24 10.35 23.32
CA HIS A 86 -2.02 9.32 22.64
C HIS A 86 -3.12 9.93 21.79
N VAL A 87 -3.21 9.43 20.55
CA VAL A 87 -4.34 9.66 19.65
C VAL A 87 -4.86 8.28 19.24
N GLY A 88 -6.12 8.03 19.52
CA GLY A 88 -6.75 6.71 19.34
C GLY A 88 -6.94 6.29 17.89
N GLU A 89 -7.35 5.03 17.71
CA GLU A 89 -7.67 4.46 16.41
C GLU A 89 -8.88 5.19 15.77
N SER A 90 -8.88 5.30 14.44
CA SER A 90 -9.96 5.95 13.68
C SER A 90 -10.31 7.37 14.16
N CYS A 91 -9.38 8.04 14.87
CA CYS A 91 -9.67 9.30 15.56
C CYS A 91 -10.21 10.37 14.61
N PHE A 92 -9.65 10.51 13.42
CA PHE A 92 -10.07 11.46 12.37
C PHE A 92 -10.54 10.76 11.10
N GLU A 93 -10.86 9.47 11.17
CA GLU A 93 -11.37 8.71 10.04
C GLU A 93 -12.63 9.37 9.47
N HIS A 94 -12.79 9.40 8.14
CA HIS A 94 -13.88 10.07 7.42
C HIS A 94 -13.97 11.60 7.63
N CYS A 95 -12.94 12.27 8.17
CA CYS A 95 -12.93 13.73 8.25
C CYS A 95 -12.67 14.34 6.87
N GLN A 96 -13.68 14.28 5.99
CA GLN A 96 -13.54 14.67 4.59
C GLN A 96 -13.21 16.16 4.39
N ALA A 97 -13.52 17.02 5.35
CA ALA A 97 -13.19 18.44 5.31
C ALA A 97 -11.75 18.76 5.75
N LEU A 98 -11.03 17.78 6.35
CA LEU A 98 -9.71 17.97 6.95
C LEU A 98 -8.65 18.23 5.87
N LYS A 99 -8.00 19.42 5.95
CA LYS A 99 -6.99 19.90 4.98
C LYS A 99 -5.60 19.96 5.58
N ASN A 100 -5.51 20.35 6.87
CA ASN A 100 -4.24 20.63 7.53
C ASN A 100 -4.16 19.87 8.86
N VAL A 101 -3.06 19.15 9.04
CA VAL A 101 -2.73 18.50 10.30
C VAL A 101 -1.30 18.93 10.69
N GLN A 102 -1.14 19.50 11.88
CA GLN A 102 0.17 19.70 12.49
C GLN A 102 0.36 18.63 13.57
N TRP A 103 1.27 17.68 13.33
CA TRP A 103 1.52 16.56 14.24
C TRP A 103 2.80 16.81 15.03
N MET A 104 2.65 17.25 16.28
CA MET A 104 3.77 17.55 17.18
C MET A 104 3.82 16.61 18.40
N SER A 105 3.01 15.54 18.41
CA SER A 105 2.96 14.57 19.50
C SER A 105 4.30 13.83 19.64
N PRO A 106 4.84 13.70 20.86
CA PRO A 106 6.06 12.92 21.11
C PRO A 106 5.83 11.41 21.04
N ALA A 107 4.56 10.96 21.05
CA ALA A 107 4.21 9.54 20.88
C ALA A 107 4.69 8.97 19.54
N ALA A 108 4.98 9.85 18.58
CA ALA A 108 5.59 9.53 17.29
C ALA A 108 4.88 8.40 16.50
N ARG A 109 3.66 8.01 16.92
CA ARG A 109 2.83 6.99 16.29
C ARG A 109 1.53 7.58 15.77
N ILE A 110 1.24 7.31 14.52
CA ILE A 110 -0.10 7.49 13.95
C ILE A 110 -0.83 6.15 14.10
N SER A 111 -1.97 6.17 14.78
CA SER A 111 -2.77 4.97 15.06
C SER A 111 -3.43 4.41 13.80
N ASP A 112 -3.92 3.19 13.89
CA ASP A 112 -4.61 2.52 12.80
C ASP A 112 -5.84 3.33 12.36
N LEU A 113 -6.09 3.41 11.05
CA LEU A 113 -7.24 4.10 10.42
C LEU A 113 -7.33 5.60 10.74
N CYS A 114 -6.33 6.21 11.38
CA CYS A 114 -6.42 7.53 12.01
C CYS A 114 -6.91 8.64 11.04
N PHE A 115 -6.44 8.62 9.79
CA PHE A 115 -6.79 9.56 8.73
C PHE A 115 -7.38 8.88 7.50
N GLU A 116 -7.95 7.66 7.68
CA GLU A 116 -8.61 6.97 6.58
C GLU A 116 -9.76 7.84 6.01
N GLN A 117 -9.87 7.89 4.69
CA GLN A 117 -10.87 8.67 3.95
C GLN A 117 -10.86 10.19 4.24
N CYS A 118 -9.71 10.75 4.67
CA CYS A 118 -9.49 12.19 4.73
C CYS A 118 -9.17 12.75 3.33
N ASN A 119 -10.16 12.79 2.42
CA ASN A 119 -9.97 13.04 0.99
C ASN A 119 -9.39 14.44 0.66
N ASN A 120 -9.51 15.40 1.56
CA ASN A 120 -8.97 16.74 1.40
C ASN A 120 -7.61 16.96 2.06
N LEU A 121 -7.07 15.97 2.79
CA LEU A 121 -5.72 16.02 3.36
C LEU A 121 -4.68 15.78 2.25
N LYS A 122 -4.11 16.87 1.71
CA LYS A 122 -3.23 16.83 0.52
C LYS A 122 -1.76 16.63 0.87
N SER A 123 -1.37 16.92 2.11
CA SER A 123 -0.01 16.77 2.62
C SER A 123 -0.03 16.45 4.11
N PHE A 124 1.02 15.79 4.57
CA PHE A 124 1.26 15.50 5.99
C PHE A 124 2.76 15.51 6.24
N ASP A 125 3.20 16.10 7.35
CA ASP A 125 4.59 16.11 7.76
C ASP A 125 4.89 14.88 8.65
N PHE A 126 5.69 13.95 8.14
CA PHE A 126 6.10 12.71 8.82
C PHE A 126 7.40 12.86 9.64
N SER A 127 8.01 14.05 9.72
CA SER A 127 9.33 14.25 10.35
C SER A 127 9.40 13.79 11.81
N ASN A 128 8.29 13.93 12.56
CA ASN A 128 8.17 13.52 13.96
C ASN A 128 7.49 12.16 14.15
N VAL A 129 7.27 11.39 13.06
CA VAL A 129 6.60 10.09 13.12
C VAL A 129 7.64 8.99 13.12
N LEU A 130 7.47 7.98 13.99
CA LEU A 130 8.26 6.75 14.00
C LEU A 130 7.45 5.55 13.47
N LYS A 131 6.14 5.52 13.73
CA LYS A 131 5.27 4.38 13.35
C LYS A 131 4.00 4.87 12.69
N ILE A 132 3.67 4.26 11.57
CA ILE A 132 2.42 4.51 10.83
C ILE A 132 1.56 3.25 10.95
N GLY A 133 0.36 3.40 11.47
CA GLY A 133 -0.59 2.31 11.71
C GLY A 133 -1.17 1.72 10.43
N GLN A 134 -1.91 0.62 10.58
CA GLN A 134 -2.63 -0.03 9.49
C GLN A 134 -3.68 0.94 8.91
N ALA A 135 -3.74 1.04 7.57
CA ALA A 135 -4.67 1.88 6.83
C ALA A 135 -4.72 3.36 7.30
N ALA A 136 -3.67 3.85 7.97
CA ALA A 136 -3.69 5.15 8.65
C ALA A 136 -4.02 6.33 7.72
N PHE A 137 -3.67 6.24 6.43
CA PHE A 137 -3.97 7.23 5.39
C PHE A 137 -4.68 6.62 4.18
N ALA A 138 -5.27 5.43 4.32
CA ALA A 138 -5.98 4.80 3.21
C ALA A 138 -7.08 5.72 2.67
N ASN A 139 -7.25 5.77 1.34
CA ASN A 139 -8.23 6.63 0.68
C ASN A 139 -8.08 8.13 1.03
N SER A 140 -6.90 8.58 1.48
CA SER A 140 -6.66 9.99 1.75
C SER A 140 -6.35 10.77 0.46
N GLY A 141 -6.36 12.10 0.59
CA GLY A 141 -6.06 12.99 -0.53
C GLY A 141 -4.58 13.28 -0.74
N LEU A 142 -3.66 12.57 -0.08
CA LEU A 142 -2.23 12.83 -0.15
C LEU A 142 -1.72 12.81 -1.60
N LYS A 143 -0.92 13.84 -1.95
CA LYS A 143 -0.29 13.98 -3.28
C LYS A 143 1.16 13.50 -3.29
N SER A 144 1.84 13.71 -2.18
CA SER A 144 3.22 13.27 -1.96
C SER A 144 3.42 12.84 -0.51
N ILE A 145 4.34 11.90 -0.31
CA ILE A 145 4.81 11.49 1.01
C ILE A 145 6.34 11.44 1.03
N LYS A 146 6.91 11.76 2.19
CA LYS A 146 8.34 11.60 2.46
C LYS A 146 8.50 10.90 3.79
N LEU A 147 8.97 9.65 3.76
CA LEU A 147 9.28 8.85 4.94
C LEU A 147 10.78 8.86 5.17
N GLU A 148 11.21 9.50 6.23
CA GLU A 148 12.62 9.65 6.61
C GLU A 148 13.14 8.38 7.30
N LYS A 149 14.46 8.33 7.54
CA LYS A 149 15.14 7.18 8.15
C LYS A 149 14.69 6.86 9.59
N ASN A 150 14.05 7.82 10.26
CA ASN A 150 13.51 7.61 11.61
C ASN A 150 12.25 6.74 11.64
N ILE A 151 11.58 6.53 10.49
CA ILE A 151 10.41 5.64 10.45
C ILE A 151 10.85 4.20 10.74
N GLU A 152 10.29 3.62 11.81
CA GLU A 152 10.57 2.25 12.26
C GLU A 152 9.64 1.22 11.61
N SER A 153 8.40 1.60 11.33
CA SER A 153 7.42 0.70 10.73
C SER A 153 6.28 1.43 10.03
N VAL A 154 5.79 0.79 8.96
CA VAL A 154 4.59 1.19 8.22
C VAL A 154 3.63 0.00 8.24
N GLY A 155 2.37 0.25 8.56
CA GLY A 155 1.32 -0.78 8.63
C GLY A 155 0.78 -1.15 7.26
N ALA A 156 0.15 -2.34 7.16
CA ALA A 156 -0.52 -2.77 5.94
C ALA A 156 -1.59 -1.74 5.52
N HIS A 157 -1.79 -1.57 4.21
CA HIS A 157 -2.76 -0.62 3.63
C HIS A 157 -2.50 0.85 4.00
N ALA A 158 -1.37 1.23 4.59
CA ALA A 158 -1.17 2.57 5.15
C ALA A 158 -1.47 3.71 4.16
N PHE A 159 -1.20 3.52 2.88
CA PHE A 159 -1.47 4.45 1.78
C PHE A 159 -2.29 3.81 0.65
N TYR A 160 -3.17 2.85 1.01
CA TYR A 160 -4.05 2.18 0.06
C TYR A 160 -4.98 3.17 -0.62
N GLU A 161 -5.12 3.08 -1.96
CA GLU A 161 -6.07 3.88 -2.76
C GLU A 161 -5.96 5.41 -2.53
N CYS A 162 -4.75 5.93 -2.28
CA CYS A 162 -4.49 7.38 -2.29
C CYS A 162 -4.46 7.86 -3.75
N ASN A 163 -5.62 8.10 -4.34
CA ASN A 163 -5.79 8.31 -5.79
C ASN A 163 -5.07 9.53 -6.37
N LEU A 164 -4.56 10.44 -5.53
CA LEU A 164 -3.80 11.62 -5.94
C LEU A 164 -2.29 11.45 -5.68
N LEU A 165 -1.86 10.33 -5.05
CA LEU A 165 -0.48 10.10 -4.69
C LEU A 165 0.36 9.81 -5.94
N SER A 166 1.25 10.73 -6.28
CA SER A 166 2.12 10.65 -7.46
C SER A 166 3.61 10.64 -7.12
N GLU A 167 3.97 11.04 -5.89
CA GLU A 167 5.36 11.13 -5.45
C GLU A 167 5.55 10.45 -4.09
N VAL A 168 6.53 9.54 -4.02
CA VAL A 168 6.90 8.85 -2.78
C VAL A 168 8.42 8.88 -2.63
N ILE A 169 8.88 9.51 -1.55
CA ILE A 169 10.27 9.48 -1.11
C ILE A 169 10.35 8.52 0.09
N TRP A 170 10.91 7.32 -0.14
CA TRP A 170 10.99 6.26 0.86
C TRP A 170 12.45 6.08 1.31
N LEU A 171 12.86 6.73 2.40
CA LEU A 171 14.23 6.70 2.92
C LEU A 171 14.40 5.77 4.13
N CYS A 172 13.30 5.26 4.70
CA CYS A 172 13.37 4.29 5.80
C CYS A 172 13.77 2.90 5.28
N ASP A 173 14.52 2.15 6.09
CA ASP A 173 14.89 0.77 5.79
C ASP A 173 13.75 -0.22 6.18
N CYS A 174 12.50 0.22 5.98
CA CYS A 174 11.31 -0.56 6.26
C CYS A 174 10.90 -1.41 5.05
N ALA A 175 10.29 -2.57 5.31
CA ALA A 175 9.55 -3.28 4.27
C ALA A 175 8.40 -2.41 3.74
N VAL A 176 8.08 -2.53 2.45
CA VAL A 176 6.80 -2.01 1.93
C VAL A 176 5.72 -3.05 2.24
N PRO A 177 4.81 -2.75 3.18
CA PRO A 177 3.88 -3.76 3.70
C PRO A 177 2.75 -4.08 2.72
N SER A 178 2.01 -5.12 3.07
CA SER A 178 0.91 -5.63 2.23
C SER A 178 -0.09 -4.53 1.87
N ASN A 179 -0.43 -4.43 0.59
CA ASN A 179 -1.36 -3.45 0.02
C ASN A 179 -0.99 -1.97 0.28
N CYS A 180 0.24 -1.66 0.66
CA CYS A 180 0.63 -0.30 1.08
C CYS A 180 0.28 0.76 0.03
N PHE A 181 0.63 0.51 -1.22
CA PHE A 181 0.37 1.40 -2.35
C PHE A 181 -0.61 0.81 -3.38
N ASN A 182 -1.34 -0.25 -3.01
CA ASN A 182 -2.31 -0.85 -3.91
C ASN A 182 -3.35 0.20 -4.38
N MET A 183 -3.68 0.20 -5.68
CA MET A 183 -4.60 1.12 -6.37
C MET A 183 -4.14 2.59 -6.46
N ASN A 184 -2.87 2.90 -6.21
CA ASN A 184 -2.31 4.25 -6.41
C ASN A 184 -1.95 4.46 -7.89
N ARG A 185 -2.94 4.67 -8.73
CA ARG A 185 -2.81 4.69 -10.20
C ARG A 185 -1.99 5.87 -10.74
N GLN A 186 -1.78 6.92 -9.96
CA GLN A 186 -0.93 8.07 -10.34
C GLN A 186 0.53 7.89 -9.93
N LEU A 187 0.86 6.88 -9.10
CA LEU A 187 2.22 6.58 -8.70
C LEU A 187 2.97 5.90 -9.86
N SER A 188 3.71 6.70 -10.63
CA SER A 188 4.42 6.24 -11.83
C SER A 188 5.88 5.84 -11.60
N THR A 189 6.47 6.29 -10.49
CA THR A 189 7.86 6.00 -10.11
C THR A 189 7.96 5.70 -8.63
N PHE A 190 8.93 4.85 -8.25
CA PHE A 190 9.27 4.56 -6.86
C PHE A 190 10.74 4.14 -6.77
N ASP A 191 11.48 4.69 -5.80
CA ASP A 191 12.87 4.29 -5.55
C ASP A 191 12.91 3.15 -4.52
N PHE A 192 13.40 1.99 -4.95
CA PHE A 192 13.52 0.77 -4.14
C PHE A 192 14.84 0.66 -3.38
N GLN A 193 15.72 1.69 -3.41
CA GLN A 193 17.08 1.61 -2.86
C GLN A 193 17.10 1.21 -1.37
N HIS A 194 16.13 1.66 -0.58
CA HIS A 194 16.04 1.41 0.87
C HIS A 194 15.06 0.28 1.25
N VAL A 195 14.46 -0.39 0.27
CA VAL A 195 13.42 -1.40 0.50
C VAL A 195 14.02 -2.79 0.67
N PRO A 196 13.98 -3.42 1.86
CA PRO A 196 14.47 -4.79 2.04
C PRO A 196 13.47 -5.86 1.59
N GLN A 197 12.18 -5.56 1.65
CA GLN A 197 11.11 -6.50 1.32
C GLN A 197 9.90 -5.79 0.73
N ILE A 198 9.26 -6.45 -0.25
CA ILE A 198 8.00 -6.01 -0.86
C ILE A 198 6.95 -7.08 -0.54
N GLU A 199 5.96 -6.72 0.26
CA GLU A 199 4.93 -7.66 0.69
C GLU A 199 3.80 -7.82 -0.35
N LYS A 200 2.82 -8.68 0.00
CA LYS A 200 1.72 -9.05 -0.89
C LYS A 200 0.94 -7.84 -1.36
N MET A 201 0.74 -7.72 -2.69
CA MET A 201 -0.03 -6.65 -3.33
C MET A 201 0.48 -5.22 -3.04
N ALA A 202 1.73 -5.06 -2.60
CA ALA A 202 2.24 -3.77 -2.12
C ALA A 202 2.14 -2.65 -3.16
N PHE A 203 2.32 -2.98 -4.45
CA PHE A 203 2.22 -2.06 -5.59
C PHE A 203 1.19 -2.51 -6.63
N ALA A 204 0.23 -3.37 -6.26
CA ALA A 204 -0.79 -3.81 -7.20
C ALA A 204 -1.60 -2.60 -7.73
N GLU A 205 -1.97 -2.63 -9.01
CA GLU A 205 -2.75 -1.58 -9.69
C GLU A 205 -2.16 -0.16 -9.59
N THR A 206 -0.83 -0.05 -9.45
CA THR A 206 -0.14 1.25 -9.52
C THR A 206 0.12 1.67 -10.96
N GLY A 207 0.47 2.96 -11.14
CA GLY A 207 0.87 3.54 -12.41
C GLY A 207 2.35 3.35 -12.76
N LEU A 208 3.10 2.52 -12.02
CA LEU A 208 4.54 2.32 -12.23
C LEU A 208 4.87 1.96 -13.68
N THR A 209 5.91 2.61 -14.22
CA THR A 209 6.34 2.42 -15.63
C THR A 209 7.63 1.62 -15.74
N ASN A 210 8.64 1.96 -14.93
CA ASN A 210 9.94 1.30 -14.90
C ASN A 210 10.35 1.06 -13.46
N ILE A 211 10.87 -0.12 -13.14
CA ILE A 211 11.34 -0.46 -11.80
C ILE A 211 12.71 -1.11 -11.84
N VAL A 212 13.55 -0.75 -10.85
CA VAL A 212 14.84 -1.39 -10.59
C VAL A 212 14.77 -2.06 -9.23
N LEU A 213 14.78 -3.38 -9.23
CA LEU A 213 14.70 -4.22 -8.03
C LEU A 213 16.11 -4.66 -7.64
N GLY A 214 16.79 -3.84 -6.84
CA GLY A 214 18.19 -3.97 -6.53
C GLY A 214 18.52 -5.12 -5.57
N ARG A 215 19.83 -5.38 -5.37
CA ARG A 215 20.35 -6.47 -4.51
C ARG A 215 20.05 -6.32 -3.02
N ASN A 216 19.58 -5.15 -2.58
CA ASN A 216 19.08 -4.91 -1.21
C ASN A 216 17.78 -5.65 -0.95
N ILE A 217 16.97 -5.92 -1.99
CA ILE A 217 15.67 -6.60 -1.84
C ILE A 217 15.90 -8.10 -1.64
N LEU A 218 15.46 -8.60 -0.49
CA LEU A 218 15.61 -9.99 -0.08
C LEU A 218 14.39 -10.84 -0.45
N HIS A 219 13.20 -10.22 -0.52
CA HIS A 219 11.95 -10.92 -0.76
C HIS A 219 10.93 -10.02 -1.47
N ILE A 220 10.23 -10.60 -2.47
CA ILE A 220 9.11 -9.99 -3.17
C ILE A 220 7.95 -10.99 -3.13
N SER A 221 6.84 -10.63 -2.52
CA SER A 221 5.70 -11.52 -2.32
C SER A 221 4.77 -11.64 -3.53
N SER A 222 3.79 -12.54 -3.43
CA SER A 222 2.76 -12.75 -4.45
C SER A 222 1.97 -11.47 -4.73
N TYR A 223 1.58 -11.28 -6.00
CA TYR A 223 0.80 -10.12 -6.47
C TYR A 223 1.49 -8.77 -6.29
N ALA A 224 2.79 -8.70 -6.01
CA ALA A 224 3.46 -7.45 -5.63
C ALA A 224 3.26 -6.33 -6.66
N PHE A 225 3.24 -6.63 -7.95
CA PHE A 225 3.02 -5.71 -9.08
C PHE A 225 1.82 -6.14 -9.96
N TYR A 226 0.81 -6.79 -9.35
CA TYR A 226 -0.39 -7.24 -10.04
C TYR A 226 -1.10 -6.07 -10.74
N ASN A 227 -1.50 -6.26 -12.00
CA ASN A 227 -2.21 -5.24 -12.80
C ASN A 227 -1.49 -3.89 -12.92
N CYS A 228 -0.17 -3.82 -12.80
CA CYS A 228 0.59 -2.63 -13.16
C CYS A 228 0.61 -2.47 -14.67
N LYS A 229 -0.48 -1.98 -15.25
CA LYS A 229 -0.72 -1.97 -16.71
C LYS A 229 0.27 -1.12 -17.51
N HIS A 230 0.89 -0.14 -16.86
CA HIS A 230 1.88 0.77 -17.47
C HIS A 230 3.33 0.30 -17.27
N LEU A 231 3.55 -0.79 -16.51
CA LEU A 231 4.88 -1.32 -16.24
C LEU A 231 5.45 -1.94 -17.53
N SER A 232 6.46 -1.27 -18.08
CA SER A 232 7.10 -1.65 -19.35
C SER A 232 8.51 -2.22 -19.18
N GLN A 233 9.20 -1.86 -18.09
CA GLN A 233 10.57 -2.31 -17.82
C GLN A 233 10.72 -2.77 -16.37
N VAL A 234 11.35 -3.93 -16.21
CA VAL A 234 11.71 -4.49 -14.90
C VAL A 234 13.18 -4.90 -14.95
N ASP A 235 14.02 -4.20 -14.19
CA ASP A 235 15.39 -4.63 -13.92
C ASP A 235 15.40 -5.47 -12.64
N TRP A 236 15.49 -6.81 -12.81
CA TRP A 236 15.43 -7.78 -11.73
C TRP A 236 16.80 -8.16 -11.24
N GLN A 237 17.40 -7.38 -10.33
CA GLN A 237 18.72 -7.63 -9.74
C GLN A 237 18.64 -8.16 -8.28
N CYS A 238 17.44 -8.31 -7.73
CA CYS A 238 17.23 -8.71 -6.34
C CYS A 238 17.82 -10.11 -6.04
N LYS A 239 18.10 -10.37 -4.76
CA LYS A 239 18.63 -11.67 -4.31
C LYS A 239 17.61 -12.81 -4.43
N SER A 240 16.31 -12.49 -4.58
CA SER A 240 15.29 -13.49 -4.79
C SER A 240 15.47 -14.14 -6.16
N SER A 241 15.81 -15.41 -6.18
CA SER A 241 15.83 -16.21 -7.40
C SER A 241 14.45 -16.77 -7.78
N ARG A 242 13.40 -16.38 -7.06
CA ARG A 242 12.03 -16.82 -7.29
C ARG A 242 11.11 -15.63 -7.59
N ILE A 243 10.35 -15.74 -8.66
CA ILE A 243 9.19 -14.88 -8.92
C ILE A 243 7.97 -15.56 -8.31
N TYR A 244 7.32 -14.88 -7.37
CA TYR A 244 6.18 -15.44 -6.64
C TYR A 244 4.89 -15.41 -7.48
N PRO A 245 3.85 -16.20 -7.10
CA PRO A 245 2.62 -16.28 -7.87
C PRO A 245 1.99 -14.91 -8.12
N HIS A 246 1.47 -14.72 -9.35
CA HIS A 246 0.75 -13.52 -9.80
C HIS A 246 1.55 -12.21 -9.71
N CYS A 247 2.89 -12.26 -9.58
CA CYS A 247 3.71 -11.08 -9.29
C CYS A 247 3.57 -9.99 -10.36
N PHE A 248 3.57 -10.36 -11.63
CA PHE A 248 3.42 -9.47 -12.81
C PHE A 248 2.18 -9.81 -13.65
N GLU A 249 1.19 -10.49 -13.07
CA GLU A 249 -0.06 -10.77 -13.78
C GLU A 249 -0.76 -9.48 -14.15
N GLY A 250 -1.18 -9.38 -15.41
CA GLY A 250 -1.88 -8.21 -15.94
C GLY A 250 -0.99 -7.00 -16.26
N CYS A 251 0.35 -7.15 -16.23
CA CYS A 251 1.29 -6.11 -16.67
C CYS A 251 1.32 -6.04 -18.21
N THR A 252 0.29 -5.45 -18.80
CA THR A 252 0.04 -5.51 -20.26
C THR A 252 1.05 -4.75 -21.12
N SER A 253 1.80 -3.81 -20.53
CA SER A 253 2.88 -3.09 -21.22
C SER A 253 4.26 -3.75 -21.08
N LEU A 254 4.39 -4.84 -20.28
CA LEU A 254 5.66 -5.54 -20.08
C LEU A 254 5.95 -6.46 -21.27
N GLU A 255 6.73 -5.96 -22.23
CA GLU A 255 7.01 -6.66 -23.49
C GLU A 255 8.17 -7.67 -23.41
N SER A 256 9.07 -7.51 -22.44
CA SER A 256 10.21 -8.39 -22.19
C SER A 256 10.53 -8.50 -20.71
N PHE A 257 11.19 -9.59 -20.32
CA PHE A 257 11.71 -9.81 -18.98
C PHE A 257 12.99 -10.66 -19.05
N ASP A 258 14.01 -10.27 -18.30
CA ASP A 258 15.25 -11.04 -18.19
C ASP A 258 15.16 -12.11 -17.09
N PHE A 259 15.13 -13.39 -17.51
CA PHE A 259 15.05 -14.55 -16.61
C PHE A 259 16.43 -15.07 -16.17
N SER A 260 17.54 -14.42 -16.53
CA SER A 260 18.91 -14.93 -16.29
C SER A 260 19.24 -15.20 -14.83
N SER A 261 18.71 -14.41 -13.89
CA SER A 261 18.91 -14.57 -12.45
C SER A 261 17.80 -15.37 -11.74
N VAL A 262 16.75 -15.76 -12.48
CA VAL A 262 15.58 -16.45 -11.92
C VAL A 262 15.79 -17.98 -11.93
N ARG A 263 15.34 -18.68 -10.91
CA ARG A 263 15.34 -20.15 -10.83
C ARG A 263 13.95 -20.76 -10.76
N GLU A 264 12.99 -20.03 -10.18
CA GLU A 264 11.61 -20.51 -10.03
C GLU A 264 10.62 -19.44 -10.46
N VAL A 265 9.62 -19.84 -11.26
CA VAL A 265 8.52 -18.96 -11.69
C VAL A 265 7.20 -19.50 -11.14
N GLY A 266 6.57 -18.73 -10.28
CA GLY A 266 5.32 -19.09 -9.60
C GLY A 266 4.09 -19.08 -10.51
N SER A 267 3.02 -19.67 -10.03
CA SER A 267 1.76 -19.79 -10.77
C SER A 267 1.25 -18.43 -11.24
N SER A 268 0.86 -18.33 -12.50
CA SER A 268 0.29 -17.13 -13.13
C SER A 268 1.18 -15.88 -13.04
N ALA A 269 2.48 -16.02 -12.80
CA ALA A 269 3.37 -14.88 -12.49
C ALA A 269 3.40 -13.83 -13.60
N PHE A 270 3.20 -14.20 -14.85
CA PHE A 270 3.13 -13.33 -16.03
C PHE A 270 1.82 -13.50 -16.82
N SER A 271 0.79 -14.13 -16.22
CA SER A 271 -0.50 -14.26 -16.94
C SER A 271 -1.01 -12.89 -17.40
N TYR A 272 -1.52 -12.83 -18.62
CA TYR A 272 -2.05 -11.60 -19.23
C TYR A 272 -1.04 -10.45 -19.30
N SER A 273 0.27 -10.74 -19.29
CA SER A 273 1.31 -9.74 -19.56
C SER A 273 1.46 -9.48 -21.07
N GLY A 274 2.18 -8.39 -21.38
CA GLY A 274 2.45 -7.99 -22.77
C GLY A 274 3.65 -8.68 -23.42
N LEU A 275 4.22 -9.72 -22.80
CA LEU A 275 5.43 -10.40 -23.28
C LEU A 275 5.30 -10.85 -24.72
N LYS A 276 6.30 -10.50 -25.56
CA LYS A 276 6.39 -10.87 -26.98
C LYS A 276 7.26 -12.10 -27.21
N THR A 277 8.30 -12.24 -26.39
CA THR A 277 9.24 -13.36 -26.41
C THR A 277 9.55 -13.80 -24.98
N VAL A 278 9.67 -15.10 -24.78
CA VAL A 278 10.11 -15.72 -23.51
C VAL A 278 11.31 -16.61 -23.80
N ALA A 279 12.41 -16.38 -23.10
CA ALA A 279 13.59 -17.25 -23.12
C ALA A 279 13.88 -17.75 -21.70
N LEU A 280 13.66 -19.04 -21.46
CA LEU A 280 13.96 -19.70 -20.18
C LEU A 280 15.20 -20.57 -20.36
N GLU A 281 16.29 -20.16 -19.72
CA GLU A 281 17.58 -20.83 -19.85
C GLU A 281 17.79 -21.92 -18.76
N THR A 282 18.88 -22.64 -18.81
CA THR A 282 19.19 -23.79 -17.94
C THR A 282 19.24 -23.49 -16.44
N ASN A 283 19.27 -22.20 -16.05
CA ASN A 283 19.17 -21.74 -14.66
C ASN A 283 17.78 -21.98 -14.07
N ILE A 284 16.73 -22.00 -14.89
CA ILE A 284 15.34 -22.23 -14.45
C ILE A 284 15.17 -23.70 -14.01
N LYS A 285 14.74 -23.91 -12.78
CA LYS A 285 14.52 -25.24 -12.19
C LYS A 285 13.05 -25.60 -12.02
N LYS A 286 12.19 -24.60 -11.96
CA LYS A 286 10.76 -24.83 -11.76
C LYS A 286 9.92 -23.75 -12.42
N VAL A 287 8.93 -24.16 -13.19
CA VAL A 287 7.87 -23.30 -13.74
C VAL A 287 6.52 -23.88 -13.29
N GLU A 288 5.73 -23.07 -12.63
CA GLU A 288 4.43 -23.50 -12.13
C GLU A 288 3.34 -23.36 -13.20
N ARG A 289 2.06 -23.62 -12.85
CA ARG A 289 0.94 -23.61 -13.80
C ARG A 289 0.59 -22.20 -14.26
N ALA A 290 0.08 -22.10 -15.48
CA ALA A 290 -0.53 -20.89 -16.05
C ALA A 290 0.42 -19.68 -16.10
N VAL A 291 1.74 -19.84 -16.06
CA VAL A 291 2.70 -18.74 -15.90
C VAL A 291 2.52 -17.67 -16.99
N PHE A 292 2.33 -18.05 -18.23
CA PHE A 292 2.15 -17.14 -19.39
C PHE A 292 0.74 -17.20 -19.98
N LYS A 293 -0.25 -17.65 -19.20
CA LYS A 293 -1.64 -17.74 -19.67
C LYS A 293 -2.14 -16.38 -20.14
N GLY A 294 -2.74 -16.32 -21.33
CA GLY A 294 -3.36 -15.09 -21.86
C GLY A 294 -2.36 -14.01 -22.27
N CYS A 295 -1.07 -14.35 -22.46
CA CYS A 295 -0.10 -13.44 -23.08
C CYS A 295 -0.40 -13.30 -24.58
N ASP A 296 -1.36 -12.45 -24.91
CA ASP A 296 -1.90 -12.32 -26.27
C ASP A 296 -0.88 -11.78 -27.29
N GLN A 297 0.20 -11.19 -26.82
CA GLN A 297 1.29 -10.66 -27.65
C GLN A 297 2.45 -11.64 -27.81
N LEU A 298 2.44 -12.77 -27.10
CA LEU A 298 3.54 -13.75 -27.11
C LEU A 298 3.59 -14.48 -28.47
N GLU A 299 4.72 -14.34 -29.17
CA GLU A 299 4.94 -14.92 -30.48
C GLU A 299 5.92 -16.09 -30.48
N THR A 300 6.98 -16.00 -29.63
CA THR A 300 8.07 -17.00 -29.63
C THR A 300 8.45 -17.37 -28.20
N VAL A 301 8.69 -18.66 -27.99
CA VAL A 301 9.17 -19.20 -26.72
C VAL A 301 10.41 -20.07 -26.96
N TYR A 302 11.48 -19.79 -26.23
CA TYR A 302 12.68 -20.59 -26.10
C TYR A 302 12.68 -21.23 -24.70
N TRP A 303 12.30 -22.51 -24.64
CA TRP A 303 12.23 -23.26 -23.38
C TRP A 303 13.48 -24.13 -23.23
N ASN A 304 14.65 -23.49 -22.99
CA ASN A 304 15.97 -24.13 -22.96
C ASN A 304 16.29 -24.75 -21.58
N CYS A 305 15.31 -24.89 -20.70
CA CYS A 305 15.47 -25.48 -19.37
C CYS A 305 14.82 -26.88 -19.25
N ASP A 306 15.14 -27.60 -18.19
CA ASP A 306 14.64 -28.95 -17.92
C ASP A 306 13.25 -28.94 -17.21
N ALA A 307 12.68 -27.77 -16.93
CA ALA A 307 11.42 -27.66 -16.22
C ALA A 307 10.24 -28.16 -17.08
N ASP A 308 9.34 -28.92 -16.46
CA ASP A 308 8.11 -29.38 -17.10
C ASP A 308 7.24 -28.21 -17.56
N ILE A 309 6.56 -28.38 -18.68
CA ILE A 309 5.54 -27.44 -19.17
C ILE A 309 4.18 -27.84 -18.58
N ARG A 310 3.78 -27.11 -17.54
CA ARG A 310 2.59 -27.43 -16.75
C ARG A 310 1.30 -26.90 -17.38
N GLY A 311 0.16 -27.38 -16.86
CA GLY A 311 -1.15 -27.05 -17.41
C GLY A 311 -1.44 -25.55 -17.48
N ASN A 312 -2.07 -25.16 -18.58
CA ASN A 312 -2.46 -23.79 -18.92
C ASN A 312 -1.29 -22.80 -19.09
N THR A 313 -0.02 -23.24 -19.13
CA THR A 313 1.15 -22.35 -19.18
C THR A 313 1.02 -21.33 -20.32
N PHE A 314 0.58 -21.76 -21.51
CA PHE A 314 0.37 -20.89 -22.67
C PHE A 314 -1.10 -20.80 -23.11
N ARG A 315 -2.02 -21.19 -22.24
CA ARG A 315 -3.45 -21.14 -22.57
C ARG A 315 -3.86 -19.73 -23.00
N LYS A 316 -4.55 -19.62 -24.16
CA LYS A 316 -5.00 -18.34 -24.76
C LYS A 316 -3.87 -17.42 -25.23
N CYS A 317 -2.69 -17.93 -25.57
CA CYS A 317 -1.66 -17.15 -26.25
C CYS A 317 -1.98 -17.11 -27.74
N GLY A 318 -2.84 -16.18 -28.17
CA GLY A 318 -3.42 -16.16 -29.50
C GLY A 318 -2.43 -15.89 -30.64
N LYS A 319 -1.30 -15.23 -30.36
CA LYS A 319 -0.25 -14.93 -31.35
C LYS A 319 0.93 -15.90 -31.32
N LEU A 320 0.93 -16.90 -30.44
CA LEU A 320 2.04 -17.84 -30.29
C LEU A 320 2.21 -18.68 -31.57
N LYS A 321 3.38 -18.59 -32.19
CA LYS A 321 3.73 -19.22 -33.47
C LYS A 321 4.77 -20.32 -33.29
N THR A 322 5.83 -20.05 -32.51
CA THR A 322 7.00 -20.91 -32.40
C THR A 322 7.33 -21.21 -30.94
N VAL A 323 7.55 -22.50 -30.66
CA VAL A 323 8.00 -22.96 -29.35
C VAL A 323 9.16 -23.93 -29.53
N GLU A 324 10.36 -23.54 -29.13
CA GLU A 324 11.53 -24.41 -29.11
C GLU A 324 11.67 -24.98 -27.69
N ILE A 325 11.73 -26.30 -27.57
CA ILE A 325 11.70 -26.99 -26.29
C ILE A 325 12.95 -27.85 -26.16
N SER A 326 13.67 -27.72 -25.01
CA SER A 326 14.79 -28.62 -24.68
C SER A 326 14.35 -30.10 -24.68
N ASP A 327 15.15 -30.97 -25.28
CA ASP A 327 14.97 -32.44 -25.29
C ASP A 327 14.96 -33.03 -23.86
N LYS A 328 15.42 -32.28 -22.86
CA LYS A 328 15.44 -32.65 -21.42
C LYS A 328 14.12 -32.45 -20.71
N VAL A 329 13.15 -31.79 -21.31
CA VAL A 329 11.80 -31.64 -20.73
C VAL A 329 11.11 -33.01 -20.67
N LYS A 330 10.74 -33.42 -19.44
CA LYS A 330 10.17 -34.76 -19.22
C LYS A 330 8.68 -34.83 -19.40
N ASN A 331 7.97 -33.72 -19.14
CA ASN A 331 6.52 -33.72 -19.19
C ASN A 331 5.97 -32.40 -19.77
N ILE A 332 5.00 -32.55 -20.68
CA ILE A 332 4.20 -31.44 -21.22
C ILE A 332 2.74 -31.79 -20.93
N GLU A 333 2.12 -31.09 -19.99
CA GLU A 333 0.71 -31.33 -19.65
C GLU A 333 -0.21 -31.00 -20.84
N THR A 334 -1.20 -31.83 -21.08
CA THR A 334 -2.09 -31.74 -22.27
C THR A 334 -2.83 -30.41 -22.40
N THR A 335 -3.03 -29.70 -21.31
CA THR A 335 -3.71 -28.39 -21.25
C THR A 335 -2.76 -27.20 -21.44
N ALA A 336 -1.46 -27.44 -21.60
CA ALA A 336 -0.43 -26.38 -21.63
C ALA A 336 -0.71 -25.34 -22.73
N PHE A 337 -1.15 -25.77 -23.92
CA PHE A 337 -1.38 -24.94 -25.10
C PHE A 337 -2.87 -24.77 -25.46
N ASN A 338 -3.78 -25.02 -24.54
CA ASN A 338 -5.21 -24.93 -24.81
C ASN A 338 -5.63 -23.54 -25.32
N VAL A 339 -6.44 -23.55 -26.40
CA VAL A 339 -6.96 -22.30 -27.01
C VAL A 339 -5.83 -21.42 -27.59
N CYS A 340 -4.75 -22.04 -28.05
CA CYS A 340 -3.77 -21.40 -28.93
C CYS A 340 -4.12 -21.67 -30.37
N ASN A 341 -3.60 -20.85 -31.30
CA ASN A 341 -3.67 -21.09 -32.71
C ASN A 341 -2.69 -22.23 -33.12
N LYS A 342 -2.51 -22.48 -34.40
CA LYS A 342 -1.52 -23.46 -34.91
C LYS A 342 -0.12 -23.01 -34.47
N ILE A 343 0.60 -23.87 -33.74
CA ILE A 343 1.93 -23.63 -33.23
C ILE A 343 2.92 -24.59 -33.87
N GLU A 344 4.09 -24.10 -34.24
CA GLU A 344 5.25 -24.90 -34.60
C GLU A 344 6.06 -25.23 -33.35
N ILE A 345 6.16 -26.52 -33.01
CA ILE A 345 6.93 -27.00 -31.86
C ILE A 345 8.12 -27.77 -32.41
N SER A 346 9.33 -27.37 -31.97
CA SER A 346 10.57 -28.07 -32.25
C SER A 346 11.24 -28.48 -30.94
N PHE A 347 11.94 -29.61 -30.96
CA PHE A 347 12.76 -30.07 -29.82
C PHE A 347 14.23 -29.88 -30.17
N ILE A 348 15.03 -29.32 -29.24
CA ILE A 348 16.43 -28.96 -29.41
C ILE A 348 17.30 -29.54 -28.30
#